data_1e9ad572b73f6dbd9fa561e884825e33
#
_entry.id   1e9ad572b73f6dbd9fa561e884825e33
#
_cell.length_a   1.000
_cell.length_b   1.000
_cell.length_c   1.000
_cell.angle_alpha   90.00
_cell.angle_beta   90.00
_cell.angle_gamma   90.00
#
_symmetry.space_group_name_H-M   'P 1'
#
loop_
_entity.id
_entity.type
_entity.pdbx_description
1 polymer ?
#
loop_
_entity_poly.entity_id
_entity_poly.type
_entity_poly.pdbx_seq_one_letter_code
_entity_poly.pdbx_strand_id
1 'polypeptide(L)'
;MDNYHQQIRDIIPEMRRVKQIHFIGIGGAGMCGIAEILLNEGYHISGSDIAESAVTQRLACAGAKVFIGHKAENITCASVVVISSAIRDDNPEVVAAKEARIPVIQRAQMLAELMRFRHGIAVAGTHGKTTTTAMVSMIYAEAGLDPTFVNGGLVKSAGTNAHLGRSRYLIAEADESDASFLHLQPMISIVTNIEPDHMDTYHGDFDEMKQTYVNFLHNLPFYGLAVLCADDANLMSLVPQVGRQVITYGFSKNADYRIEDYQQTGFQGHYTVICPNGERIDVLLNVPGRHNALNATAALAVAKEEGIKNEAILAALADFQGAGRRFDQLGQFIRPNGKVMLVDDYGHHPTEVGVTIQAARQGWENKRIVMIFQPHRYSRTRDLFDDFVQVLSQVDALIMLDVYPAGEAPIVGADSKALCRSIRNLGKVDPILVSDTTQLGDVLDQIIQDGDLILAQGAGSVSKLSRQLVERWTKE
;
A
#
# COMPACT_ATOMS: atom_id res chain seq x y z
N MET A 1 -20.89 -1.52 -30.94
CA MET A 1 -19.72 -2.44 -30.80
C MET A 1 -19.75 -3.23 -29.49
N ASP A 2 -20.35 -2.72 -28.43
CA ASP A 2 -20.34 -3.37 -27.10
C ASP A 2 -21.07 -4.71 -27.01
N ASN A 3 -22.14 -4.91 -27.81
CA ASN A 3 -22.92 -6.14 -27.75
C ASN A 3 -22.22 -7.37 -28.35
N TYR A 4 -21.34 -7.19 -29.33
CA TYR A 4 -20.62 -8.28 -29.98
C TYR A 4 -19.48 -8.83 -29.12
N HIS A 5 -18.76 -7.97 -28.44
CA HIS A 5 -17.72 -8.39 -27.50
C HIS A 5 -18.29 -9.10 -26.27
N GLN A 6 -19.47 -8.68 -25.79
CA GLN A 6 -20.16 -9.33 -24.69
C GLN A 6 -20.63 -10.73 -25.07
N GLN A 7 -21.20 -10.89 -26.28
CA GLN A 7 -21.63 -12.20 -26.80
C GLN A 7 -20.49 -13.19 -27.04
N ILE A 8 -19.27 -12.70 -27.38
CA ILE A 8 -18.10 -13.59 -27.54
C ILE A 8 -17.56 -14.01 -26.15
N ARG A 9 -17.59 -13.14 -25.14
CA ARG A 9 -17.24 -13.49 -23.75
C ARG A 9 -18.13 -14.58 -23.18
N ASP A 10 -19.42 -14.55 -23.49
CA ASP A 10 -20.39 -15.59 -23.08
C ASP A 10 -20.14 -16.95 -23.75
N ILE A 11 -19.47 -16.98 -24.91
CA ILE A 11 -19.20 -18.20 -25.66
C ILE A 11 -17.82 -18.80 -25.30
N ILE A 12 -16.80 -17.98 -25.06
CA ILE A 12 -15.45 -18.45 -24.72
C ILE A 12 -14.96 -17.67 -23.49
N PRO A 13 -15.07 -18.24 -22.27
CA PRO A 13 -14.50 -17.62 -21.08
C PRO A 13 -13.00 -17.35 -21.25
N GLU A 14 -12.52 -16.21 -20.77
CA GLU A 14 -11.11 -15.81 -20.91
C GLU A 14 -10.13 -16.90 -20.42
N MET A 15 -10.46 -17.59 -19.32
CA MET A 15 -9.68 -18.72 -18.80
C MET A 15 -10.20 -20.10 -19.27
N ARG A 16 -10.92 -20.15 -20.38
CA ARG A 16 -11.39 -21.39 -21.06
C ARG A 16 -12.08 -22.41 -20.13
N ARG A 17 -11.34 -23.46 -19.72
CA ARG A 17 -11.86 -24.58 -18.90
C ARG A 17 -11.89 -24.30 -17.41
N VAL A 18 -11.28 -23.21 -16.95
CA VAL A 18 -11.29 -22.83 -15.55
C VAL A 18 -12.69 -22.30 -15.20
N LYS A 19 -13.38 -23.00 -14.32
CA LYS A 19 -14.73 -22.61 -13.86
C LYS A 19 -14.77 -22.29 -12.38
N GLN A 20 -14.04 -23.06 -11.58
CA GLN A 20 -13.98 -22.89 -10.13
C GLN A 20 -12.56 -22.60 -9.69
N ILE A 21 -12.39 -21.49 -9.02
CA ILE A 21 -11.11 -21.00 -8.53
C ILE A 21 -11.14 -21.04 -7.01
N HIS A 22 -10.15 -21.69 -6.42
CA HIS A 22 -10.05 -21.80 -4.96
C HIS A 22 -8.90 -20.94 -4.43
N PHE A 23 -9.16 -20.11 -3.43
CA PHE A 23 -8.18 -19.22 -2.81
C PHE A 23 -7.82 -19.70 -1.40
N ILE A 24 -6.54 -20.00 -1.14
CA ILE A 24 -6.05 -20.32 0.20
C ILE A 24 -5.58 -19.04 0.88
N GLY A 25 -6.20 -18.66 2.02
CA GLY A 25 -6.04 -17.36 2.65
C GLY A 25 -6.87 -16.26 1.97
N ILE A 26 -8.11 -16.58 1.61
CA ILE A 26 -9.00 -15.71 0.81
C ILE A 26 -9.29 -14.34 1.46
N GLY A 27 -9.21 -14.24 2.79
CA GLY A 27 -9.41 -12.99 3.54
C GLY A 27 -8.21 -12.04 3.52
N GLY A 28 -7.06 -12.46 2.98
CA GLY A 28 -5.88 -11.60 2.84
C GLY A 28 -6.14 -10.41 1.90
N ALA A 29 -5.57 -9.24 2.23
CA ALA A 29 -5.85 -7.98 1.52
C ALA A 29 -5.67 -8.04 0.00
N GLY A 30 -4.60 -8.70 -0.49
CA GLY A 30 -4.38 -8.87 -1.93
C GLY A 30 -5.17 -10.03 -2.55
N MET A 31 -5.63 -11.00 -1.76
CA MET A 31 -6.38 -12.17 -2.23
C MET A 31 -7.85 -11.85 -2.44
N CYS A 32 -8.47 -11.18 -1.47
CA CYS A 32 -9.91 -10.89 -1.48
C CYS A 32 -10.31 -10.01 -2.67
N GLY A 33 -9.49 -9.03 -3.05
CA GLY A 33 -9.79 -8.17 -4.19
C GLY A 33 -9.80 -8.92 -5.51
N ILE A 34 -8.85 -9.82 -5.74
CA ILE A 34 -8.82 -10.67 -6.94
C ILE A 34 -10.01 -11.62 -6.95
N ALA A 35 -10.33 -12.25 -5.80
CA ALA A 35 -11.47 -13.14 -5.66
C ALA A 35 -12.81 -12.43 -5.96
N GLU A 36 -12.96 -11.19 -5.49
CA GLU A 36 -14.15 -10.36 -5.73
C GLU A 36 -14.31 -9.99 -7.21
N ILE A 37 -13.23 -9.60 -7.89
CA ILE A 37 -13.24 -9.32 -9.33
C ILE A 37 -13.66 -10.56 -10.12
N LEU A 38 -13.04 -11.70 -9.86
CA LEU A 38 -13.36 -12.95 -10.56
C LEU A 38 -14.78 -13.44 -10.28
N LEU A 39 -15.29 -13.24 -9.07
CA LEU A 39 -16.66 -13.54 -8.71
C LEU A 39 -17.64 -12.69 -9.55
N ASN A 40 -17.36 -11.39 -9.67
CA ASN A 40 -18.16 -10.45 -10.46
C ASN A 40 -18.03 -10.71 -11.98
N GLU A 41 -16.93 -11.32 -12.43
CA GLU A 41 -16.78 -11.82 -13.82
C GLU A 41 -17.51 -13.14 -14.07
N GLY A 42 -18.16 -13.73 -13.04
CA GLY A 42 -19.00 -14.93 -13.17
C GLY A 42 -18.26 -16.24 -12.91
N TYR A 43 -17.03 -16.23 -12.40
CA TYR A 43 -16.36 -17.45 -11.96
C TYR A 43 -16.93 -17.94 -10.63
N HIS A 44 -16.96 -19.26 -10.45
CA HIS A 44 -17.29 -19.84 -9.15
C HIS A 44 -16.07 -19.74 -8.24
N ILE A 45 -16.21 -18.96 -7.18
CA ILE A 45 -15.12 -18.75 -6.21
C ILE A 45 -15.38 -19.57 -4.95
N SER A 46 -14.34 -20.27 -4.53
CA SER A 46 -14.25 -20.85 -3.18
C SER A 46 -12.94 -20.43 -2.54
N GLY A 47 -12.86 -20.52 -1.23
CA GLY A 47 -11.60 -20.25 -0.54
C GLY A 47 -11.65 -20.61 0.92
N SER A 48 -10.47 -20.72 1.52
CA SER A 48 -10.30 -21.00 2.93
C SER A 48 -9.52 -19.87 3.64
N ASP A 49 -9.76 -19.74 4.93
CA ASP A 49 -8.98 -18.85 5.80
C ASP A 49 -8.87 -19.47 7.21
N ILE A 50 -7.86 -19.04 7.97
CA ILE A 50 -7.64 -19.53 9.35
C ILE A 50 -8.71 -19.03 10.32
N ALA A 51 -9.31 -17.88 10.06
CA ALA A 51 -10.29 -17.24 10.92
C ALA A 51 -11.38 -16.50 10.11
N GLU A 52 -12.54 -16.40 10.71
CA GLU A 52 -13.60 -15.54 10.19
C GLU A 52 -13.25 -14.06 10.37
N SER A 53 -13.57 -13.26 9.36
CA SER A 53 -13.32 -11.82 9.34
C SER A 53 -14.44 -11.10 8.59
N ALA A 54 -14.51 -9.77 8.71
CA ALA A 54 -15.46 -8.96 7.93
C ALA A 54 -15.25 -9.14 6.41
N VAL A 55 -14.01 -9.43 5.98
CA VAL A 55 -13.68 -9.69 4.58
C VAL A 55 -14.24 -11.03 4.11
N THR A 56 -14.01 -12.10 4.88
CA THR A 56 -14.52 -13.43 4.53
C THR A 56 -16.05 -13.48 4.54
N GLN A 57 -16.70 -12.78 5.48
CA GLN A 57 -18.16 -12.62 5.51
C GLN A 57 -18.68 -11.87 4.28
N ARG A 58 -18.03 -10.76 3.89
CA ARG A 58 -18.40 -9.98 2.69
C ARG A 58 -18.32 -10.84 1.42
N LEU A 59 -17.26 -11.60 1.24
CA LEU A 59 -17.09 -12.51 0.10
C LEU A 59 -18.15 -13.61 0.09
N ALA A 60 -18.48 -14.18 1.24
CA ALA A 60 -19.55 -15.17 1.37
C ALA A 60 -20.92 -14.57 0.99
N CYS A 61 -21.24 -13.37 1.45
CA CYS A 61 -22.45 -12.64 1.07
C CYS A 61 -22.50 -12.32 -0.43
N ALA A 62 -21.35 -12.10 -1.07
CA ALA A 62 -21.23 -11.87 -2.51
C ALA A 62 -21.37 -13.17 -3.34
N GLY A 63 -21.39 -14.35 -2.71
CA GLY A 63 -21.60 -15.64 -3.37
C GLY A 63 -20.38 -16.57 -3.40
N ALA A 64 -19.25 -16.20 -2.79
CA ALA A 64 -18.12 -17.10 -2.65
C ALA A 64 -18.37 -18.17 -1.59
N LYS A 65 -17.90 -19.40 -1.84
CA LYS A 65 -17.95 -20.47 -0.84
C LYS A 65 -16.73 -20.41 0.08
N VAL A 66 -16.89 -19.87 1.29
CA VAL A 66 -15.79 -19.67 2.24
C VAL A 66 -15.77 -20.80 3.29
N PHE A 67 -14.57 -21.33 3.55
CA PHE A 67 -14.31 -22.32 4.58
C PHE A 67 -13.40 -21.73 5.67
N ILE A 68 -13.68 -22.05 6.92
CA ILE A 68 -12.79 -21.71 8.03
C ILE A 68 -11.95 -22.94 8.40
N GLY A 69 -10.62 -22.75 8.35
CA GLY A 69 -9.64 -23.82 8.45
C GLY A 69 -9.29 -24.46 7.11
N HIS A 70 -8.04 -24.92 7.02
CA HIS A 70 -7.49 -25.55 5.81
C HIS A 70 -7.68 -27.05 5.84
N LYS A 71 -8.37 -27.63 4.85
CA LYS A 71 -8.64 -29.06 4.72
C LYS A 71 -8.58 -29.49 3.26
N ALA A 72 -8.07 -30.68 3.00
CA ALA A 72 -7.95 -31.25 1.65
C ALA A 72 -9.29 -31.25 0.87
N GLU A 73 -10.42 -31.46 1.57
CA GLU A 73 -11.75 -31.53 0.96
C GLU A 73 -12.23 -30.18 0.40
N ASN A 74 -11.66 -29.07 0.85
CA ASN A 74 -12.10 -27.74 0.42
C ASN A 74 -11.86 -27.49 -1.07
N ILE A 75 -10.89 -28.19 -1.70
CA ILE A 75 -10.52 -28.01 -3.11
C ILE A 75 -11.19 -28.99 -4.08
N THR A 76 -12.14 -29.82 -3.60
CA THR A 76 -12.68 -30.98 -4.38
C THR A 76 -13.18 -30.64 -5.77
N CYS A 77 -13.67 -29.42 -6.02
CA CYS A 77 -14.17 -28.98 -7.33
C CYS A 77 -13.28 -27.92 -7.98
N ALA A 78 -12.12 -27.60 -7.42
CA ALA A 78 -11.27 -26.54 -7.92
C ALA A 78 -10.64 -26.90 -9.27
N SER A 79 -10.69 -25.98 -10.22
CA SER A 79 -9.95 -26.04 -11.49
C SER A 79 -8.53 -25.50 -11.36
N VAL A 80 -8.32 -24.61 -10.40
CA VAL A 80 -7.06 -23.98 -10.05
C VAL A 80 -7.10 -23.55 -8.59
N VAL A 81 -5.96 -23.62 -7.91
CA VAL A 81 -5.76 -23.15 -6.54
C VAL A 81 -4.83 -21.93 -6.58
N VAL A 82 -5.24 -20.84 -5.93
CA VAL A 82 -4.47 -19.60 -5.81
C VAL A 82 -3.96 -19.47 -4.39
N ILE A 83 -2.65 -19.21 -4.25
CA ILE A 83 -1.99 -19.04 -2.96
C ILE A 83 -1.27 -17.69 -2.87
N SER A 84 -1.08 -17.20 -1.64
CA SER A 84 -0.15 -16.10 -1.36
C SER A 84 1.21 -16.64 -0.88
N SER A 85 2.22 -15.79 -0.85
CA SER A 85 3.56 -16.12 -0.31
C SER A 85 3.54 -16.56 1.16
N ALA A 86 2.48 -16.25 1.92
CA ALA A 86 2.31 -16.68 3.31
C ALA A 86 1.88 -18.15 3.44
N ILE A 87 1.43 -18.80 2.37
CA ILE A 87 0.95 -20.19 2.38
C ILE A 87 2.13 -21.14 2.15
N ARG A 88 2.33 -22.04 3.08
CA ARG A 88 3.44 -23.01 3.04
C ARG A 88 3.09 -24.22 2.17
N ASP A 89 4.12 -24.87 1.64
CA ASP A 89 3.97 -26.08 0.80
C ASP A 89 3.35 -27.28 1.53
N ASP A 90 3.43 -27.31 2.86
CA ASP A 90 2.85 -28.34 3.71
C ASP A 90 1.35 -28.11 4.04
N ASN A 91 0.74 -27.03 3.53
CA ASN A 91 -0.69 -26.78 3.69
C ASN A 91 -1.51 -27.92 3.07
N PRO A 92 -2.50 -28.50 3.79
CA PRO A 92 -3.25 -29.69 3.34
C PRO A 92 -3.98 -29.49 2.00
N GLU A 93 -4.41 -28.25 1.69
CA GLU A 93 -5.06 -27.93 0.43
C GLU A 93 -4.04 -27.86 -0.73
N VAL A 94 -2.82 -27.36 -0.47
CA VAL A 94 -1.74 -27.34 -1.46
C VAL A 94 -1.29 -28.77 -1.78
N VAL A 95 -1.11 -29.61 -0.76
CA VAL A 95 -0.75 -31.03 -0.93
C VAL A 95 -1.81 -31.74 -1.76
N ALA A 96 -3.07 -31.63 -1.38
CA ALA A 96 -4.18 -32.26 -2.09
C ALA A 96 -4.31 -31.77 -3.55
N ALA A 97 -4.07 -30.48 -3.81
CA ALA A 97 -4.08 -29.93 -5.17
C ALA A 97 -2.97 -30.55 -6.04
N LYS A 98 -1.74 -30.64 -5.50
CA LYS A 98 -0.61 -31.28 -6.18
C LYS A 98 -0.89 -32.75 -6.50
N GLU A 99 -1.44 -33.53 -5.54
CA GLU A 99 -1.82 -34.93 -5.73
C GLU A 99 -2.91 -35.10 -6.79
N ALA A 100 -3.91 -34.22 -6.79
CA ALA A 100 -5.00 -34.20 -7.78
C ALA A 100 -4.58 -33.60 -9.13
N ARG A 101 -3.33 -33.14 -9.29
CA ARG A 101 -2.82 -32.42 -10.49
C ARG A 101 -3.63 -31.17 -10.84
N ILE A 102 -4.16 -30.50 -9.82
CA ILE A 102 -4.80 -29.19 -9.97
C ILE A 102 -3.67 -28.15 -9.95
N PRO A 103 -3.63 -27.23 -10.93
CA PRO A 103 -2.65 -26.15 -10.93
C PRO A 103 -2.69 -25.34 -9.65
N VAL A 104 -1.53 -25.11 -9.02
CA VAL A 104 -1.36 -24.21 -7.89
C VAL A 104 -0.54 -23.02 -8.39
N ILE A 105 -1.13 -21.83 -8.33
CA ILE A 105 -0.52 -20.59 -8.84
C ILE A 105 -0.44 -19.53 -7.75
N GLN A 106 0.51 -18.63 -7.89
CA GLN A 106 0.67 -17.50 -7.01
C GLN A 106 -0.42 -16.43 -7.27
N ARG A 107 -0.77 -15.66 -6.22
CA ARG A 107 -1.68 -14.52 -6.30
C ARG A 107 -1.33 -13.57 -7.48
N ALA A 108 -0.03 -13.25 -7.63
CA ALA A 108 0.43 -12.36 -8.69
C ALA A 108 0.25 -12.93 -10.09
N GLN A 109 0.37 -14.26 -10.26
CA GLN A 109 0.08 -14.91 -11.54
C GLN A 109 -1.41 -14.78 -11.90
N MET A 110 -2.31 -14.92 -10.92
CA MET A 110 -3.74 -14.70 -11.16
C MET A 110 -4.04 -13.23 -11.50
N LEU A 111 -3.39 -12.27 -10.84
CA LEU A 111 -3.49 -10.86 -11.16
C LEU A 111 -2.95 -10.56 -12.58
N ALA A 112 -1.86 -11.22 -12.97
CA ALA A 112 -1.31 -11.11 -14.32
C ALA A 112 -2.29 -11.63 -15.38
N GLU A 113 -3.02 -12.73 -15.11
CA GLU A 113 -4.06 -13.21 -16.03
C GLU A 113 -5.21 -12.20 -16.16
N LEU A 114 -5.64 -11.56 -15.06
CA LEU A 114 -6.63 -10.46 -15.13
C LEU A 114 -6.12 -9.27 -15.94
N MET A 115 -4.81 -8.98 -15.90
CA MET A 115 -4.18 -7.88 -16.64
C MET A 115 -4.00 -8.19 -18.13
N ARG A 116 -3.86 -9.45 -18.51
CA ARG A 116 -3.46 -9.91 -19.87
C ARG A 116 -4.32 -9.33 -20.99
N PHE A 117 -5.60 -9.14 -20.76
CA PHE A 117 -6.57 -8.67 -21.76
C PHE A 117 -7.03 -7.23 -21.50
N ARG A 118 -6.32 -6.51 -20.66
CA ARG A 118 -6.68 -5.16 -20.23
C ARG A 118 -5.52 -4.18 -20.47
N HIS A 119 -5.84 -2.92 -20.50
CA HIS A 119 -4.83 -1.86 -20.48
C HIS A 119 -4.30 -1.71 -19.05
N GLY A 120 -3.28 -2.48 -18.72
CA GLY A 120 -2.74 -2.57 -17.37
C GLY A 120 -1.89 -1.37 -17.00
N ILE A 121 -2.13 -0.81 -15.83
CA ILE A 121 -1.28 0.19 -15.18
C ILE A 121 -0.79 -0.42 -13.88
N ALA A 122 0.52 -0.66 -13.77
CA ALA A 122 1.12 -1.25 -12.58
C ALA A 122 1.89 -0.20 -11.79
N VAL A 123 1.69 -0.16 -10.48
CA VAL A 123 2.36 0.77 -9.58
C VAL A 123 3.31 0.00 -8.68
N ALA A 124 4.60 0.13 -8.93
CA ALA A 124 5.70 -0.48 -8.19
C ALA A 124 6.49 0.57 -7.38
N GLY A 125 7.42 0.08 -6.59
CA GLY A 125 8.32 0.88 -5.76
C GLY A 125 8.29 0.43 -4.31
N THR A 126 9.30 0.73 -3.53
CA THR A 126 9.37 0.32 -2.13
C THR A 126 8.26 0.99 -1.32
N HIS A 127 8.05 2.29 -1.50
CA HIS A 127 7.05 3.09 -0.77
C HIS A 127 6.11 3.84 -1.71
N GLY A 128 4.89 4.15 -1.24
CA GLY A 128 3.92 4.97 -1.98
C GLY A 128 3.00 4.21 -2.95
N LYS A 129 3.23 2.92 -3.21
CA LYS A 129 2.43 2.08 -4.12
C LYS A 129 0.91 2.22 -3.92
N THR A 130 0.44 1.89 -2.72
CA THR A 130 -0.99 1.89 -2.35
C THR A 130 -1.64 3.25 -2.58
N THR A 131 -0.97 4.33 -2.17
CA THR A 131 -1.48 5.69 -2.30
C THR A 131 -1.54 6.11 -3.77
N THR A 132 -0.50 5.84 -4.54
CA THR A 132 -0.44 6.17 -5.98
C THR A 132 -1.48 5.38 -6.77
N THR A 133 -1.62 4.07 -6.50
CA THR A 133 -2.66 3.21 -7.12
C THR A 133 -4.06 3.77 -6.86
N ALA A 134 -4.34 4.20 -5.61
CA ALA A 134 -5.61 4.81 -5.26
C ALA A 134 -5.85 6.13 -6.01
N MET A 135 -4.83 7.00 -6.11
CA MET A 135 -4.94 8.28 -6.83
C MET A 135 -5.17 8.06 -8.32
N VAL A 136 -4.44 7.16 -8.98
CA VAL A 136 -4.66 6.81 -10.39
C VAL A 136 -6.08 6.29 -10.57
N SER A 137 -6.54 5.39 -9.72
CA SER A 137 -7.90 4.80 -9.81
C SER A 137 -8.99 5.87 -9.68
N MET A 138 -8.83 6.82 -8.74
CA MET A 138 -9.77 7.91 -8.56
C MET A 138 -9.81 8.87 -9.76
N ILE A 139 -8.66 9.24 -10.32
CA ILE A 139 -8.59 10.11 -11.50
C ILE A 139 -9.31 9.46 -12.68
N TYR A 140 -9.11 8.16 -12.89
CA TYR A 140 -9.78 7.44 -13.98
C TYR A 140 -11.29 7.30 -13.75
N ALA A 141 -11.72 7.10 -12.50
CA ALA A 141 -13.13 7.06 -12.14
C ALA A 141 -13.80 8.44 -12.35
N GLU A 142 -13.15 9.53 -11.91
CA GLU A 142 -13.63 10.91 -12.10
C GLU A 142 -13.71 11.29 -13.58
N ALA A 143 -12.79 10.78 -14.40
CA ALA A 143 -12.84 10.92 -15.85
C ALA A 143 -13.96 10.09 -16.54
N GLY A 144 -14.76 9.34 -15.77
CA GLY A 144 -15.86 8.50 -16.28
C GLY A 144 -15.37 7.21 -16.93
N LEU A 145 -14.12 6.81 -16.71
CA LEU A 145 -13.52 5.62 -17.34
C LEU A 145 -13.82 4.31 -16.59
N ASP A 146 -14.37 4.37 -15.38
CA ASP A 146 -14.77 3.19 -14.57
C ASP A 146 -13.71 2.06 -14.61
N PRO A 147 -12.51 2.25 -14.03
CA PRO A 147 -11.42 1.27 -14.13
C PRO A 147 -11.65 0.09 -13.18
N THR A 148 -11.17 -1.10 -13.57
CA THR A 148 -10.92 -2.17 -12.60
C THR A 148 -9.67 -1.79 -11.80
N PHE A 149 -9.70 -1.95 -10.46
CA PHE A 149 -8.49 -1.75 -9.66
C PHE A 149 -8.31 -2.82 -8.58
N VAL A 150 -7.04 -3.09 -8.25
CA VAL A 150 -6.60 -3.94 -7.14
C VAL A 150 -5.54 -3.18 -6.35
N ASN A 151 -5.89 -2.78 -5.13
CA ASN A 151 -5.04 -1.98 -4.26
C ASN A 151 -4.67 -2.76 -2.99
N GLY A 152 -3.50 -2.56 -2.44
CA GLY A 152 -3.03 -3.20 -1.21
C GLY A 152 -3.74 -2.70 0.05
N GLY A 153 -4.38 -1.53 0.00
CA GLY A 153 -5.13 -0.92 1.09
C GLY A 153 -6.51 -0.43 0.66
N LEU A 154 -7.33 -0.09 1.64
CA LEU A 154 -8.66 0.47 1.41
C LEU A 154 -8.57 1.81 0.69
N VAL A 155 -9.22 1.95 -0.45
CA VAL A 155 -9.45 3.24 -1.13
C VAL A 155 -10.68 3.86 -0.46
N LYS A 156 -10.48 4.91 0.36
CA LYS A 156 -11.54 5.46 1.21
C LYS A 156 -12.76 5.94 0.43
N SER A 157 -12.54 6.62 -0.70
CA SER A 157 -13.61 7.11 -1.58
C SER A 157 -14.44 5.99 -2.20
N ALA A 158 -13.84 4.82 -2.47
CA ALA A 158 -14.53 3.65 -3.01
C ALA A 158 -15.08 2.71 -1.93
N GLY A 159 -14.61 2.84 -0.67
CA GLY A 159 -15.00 1.97 0.43
C GLY A 159 -14.51 0.52 0.30
N THR A 160 -13.62 0.25 -0.65
CA THR A 160 -13.09 -1.09 -0.97
C THR A 160 -11.62 -1.03 -1.39
N ASN A 161 -10.94 -2.16 -1.38
CA ASN A 161 -9.57 -2.29 -1.90
C ASN A 161 -9.52 -2.87 -3.32
N ALA A 162 -10.66 -3.26 -3.89
CA ALA A 162 -10.76 -3.72 -5.28
C ALA A 162 -12.13 -3.42 -5.85
N HIS A 163 -12.19 -3.18 -7.15
CA HIS A 163 -13.40 -2.90 -7.90
C HIS A 163 -13.30 -3.49 -9.30
N LEU A 164 -14.36 -4.12 -9.79
CA LEU A 164 -14.50 -4.50 -11.19
C LEU A 164 -15.18 -3.38 -11.97
N GLY A 165 -14.41 -2.65 -12.76
CA GLY A 165 -14.92 -1.63 -13.66
C GLY A 165 -15.31 -2.19 -15.02
N ARG A 166 -16.04 -1.38 -15.79
CA ARG A 166 -16.53 -1.75 -17.15
C ARG A 166 -15.56 -1.36 -18.27
N SER A 167 -14.53 -0.59 -17.97
CA SER A 167 -13.57 -0.16 -18.99
C SER A 167 -12.45 -1.20 -19.20
N ARG A 168 -11.63 -0.93 -20.20
CA ARG A 168 -10.44 -1.75 -20.50
C ARG A 168 -9.31 -1.60 -19.47
N TYR A 169 -9.36 -0.60 -18.60
CA TYR A 169 -8.28 -0.30 -17.68
C TYR A 169 -8.26 -1.24 -16.47
N LEU A 170 -7.07 -1.70 -16.13
CA LEU A 170 -6.80 -2.39 -14.87
C LEU A 170 -5.61 -1.73 -14.18
N ILE A 171 -5.86 -1.14 -13.01
CA ILE A 171 -4.87 -0.45 -12.21
C ILE A 171 -4.53 -1.33 -11.01
N ALA A 172 -3.28 -1.72 -10.86
CA ALA A 172 -2.88 -2.66 -9.83
C ALA A 172 -1.59 -2.24 -9.13
N GLU A 173 -1.54 -2.49 -7.83
CA GLU A 173 -0.31 -2.44 -7.06
C GLU A 173 0.59 -3.63 -7.43
N ALA A 174 1.85 -3.36 -7.73
CA ALA A 174 2.87 -4.32 -8.12
C ALA A 174 3.82 -4.55 -6.93
N ASP A 175 3.78 -5.77 -6.37
CA ASP A 175 4.45 -6.10 -5.12
C ASP A 175 5.87 -6.65 -5.41
N GLU A 176 6.89 -5.93 -4.95
CA GLU A 176 8.30 -6.30 -5.06
C GLU A 176 8.77 -7.19 -3.91
N SER A 177 7.99 -7.28 -2.82
CA SER A 177 8.43 -7.91 -1.58
C SER A 177 8.80 -9.40 -1.72
N ASP A 178 8.22 -10.08 -2.71
CA ASP A 178 8.50 -11.47 -3.09
C ASP A 178 8.88 -11.60 -4.58
N ALA A 179 9.26 -10.51 -5.23
CA ALA A 179 9.54 -10.39 -6.66
C ALA A 179 8.38 -10.82 -7.58
N SER A 180 7.18 -10.99 -7.03
CA SER A 180 6.02 -11.49 -7.78
C SER A 180 5.49 -10.51 -8.84
N PHE A 181 5.84 -9.22 -8.73
CA PHE A 181 5.51 -8.22 -9.75
C PHE A 181 6.10 -8.54 -11.14
N LEU A 182 7.13 -9.38 -11.23
CA LEU A 182 7.68 -9.87 -12.49
C LEU A 182 6.67 -10.66 -13.34
N HIS A 183 5.59 -11.16 -12.77
CA HIS A 183 4.53 -11.82 -13.53
C HIS A 183 3.64 -10.84 -14.30
N LEU A 184 3.57 -9.58 -13.86
CA LEU A 184 2.69 -8.58 -14.46
C LEU A 184 3.22 -8.13 -15.82
N GLN A 185 2.30 -7.86 -16.76
CA GLN A 185 2.59 -7.38 -18.12
C GLN A 185 1.78 -6.09 -18.38
N PRO A 186 2.15 -4.98 -17.74
CA PRO A 186 1.42 -3.72 -17.88
C PRO A 186 1.75 -3.01 -19.20
N MET A 187 0.88 -2.07 -19.57
CA MET A 187 1.12 -1.08 -20.64
C MET A 187 1.85 0.16 -20.10
N ILE A 188 1.56 0.50 -18.83
CA ILE A 188 2.18 1.61 -18.13
C ILE A 188 2.66 1.10 -16.77
N SER A 189 3.89 1.44 -16.40
CA SER A 189 4.45 1.17 -15.07
C SER A 189 4.87 2.46 -14.39
N ILE A 190 4.37 2.68 -13.18
CA ILE A 190 4.90 3.72 -12.29
C ILE A 190 5.89 3.05 -11.35
N VAL A 191 7.07 3.64 -11.15
CA VAL A 191 7.99 3.26 -10.07
C VAL A 191 8.25 4.49 -9.21
N THR A 192 7.86 4.39 -7.95
CA THR A 192 7.89 5.53 -7.03
C THR A 192 9.27 5.78 -6.44
N ASN A 193 9.96 4.73 -6.01
CA ASN A 193 11.30 4.77 -5.42
C ASN A 193 11.84 3.34 -5.30
N ILE A 194 13.15 3.21 -5.06
CA ILE A 194 13.82 1.92 -4.79
C ILE A 194 14.73 2.08 -3.58
N GLU A 195 14.36 1.47 -2.46
CA GLU A 195 15.14 1.42 -1.23
C GLU A 195 15.36 -0.03 -0.79
N PRO A 196 16.43 -0.33 -0.04
CA PRO A 196 16.70 -1.68 0.46
C PRO A 196 15.66 -2.08 1.52
N ASP A 197 14.58 -2.73 1.11
CA ASP A 197 13.61 -3.43 1.97
C ASP A 197 13.37 -4.83 1.41
N HIS A 198 12.88 -5.74 2.23
CA HIS A 198 12.65 -7.15 1.85
C HIS A 198 13.90 -7.85 1.28
N MET A 199 15.07 -7.51 1.82
CA MET A 199 16.37 -7.96 1.30
C MET A 199 16.54 -9.49 1.35
N ASP A 200 15.80 -10.20 2.18
CA ASP A 200 15.78 -11.68 2.21
C ASP A 200 15.36 -12.26 0.84
N THR A 201 14.44 -11.61 0.14
CA THR A 201 14.00 -11.99 -1.22
C THR A 201 15.12 -11.83 -2.26
N TYR A 202 16.01 -10.87 -2.03
CA TYR A 202 17.11 -10.50 -2.93
C TYR A 202 18.49 -10.95 -2.39
N HIS A 203 18.51 -11.99 -1.55
CA HIS A 203 19.73 -12.59 -0.98
C HIS A 203 20.66 -11.60 -0.27
N GLY A 204 20.14 -10.48 0.21
CA GLY A 204 20.90 -9.38 0.80
C GLY A 204 21.61 -8.49 -0.24
N ASP A 205 21.39 -8.70 -1.53
CA ASP A 205 22.02 -7.95 -2.62
C ASP A 205 21.07 -6.87 -3.19
N PHE A 206 21.38 -5.61 -2.92
CA PHE A 206 20.60 -4.48 -3.41
C PHE A 206 20.71 -4.27 -4.93
N ASP A 207 21.82 -4.69 -5.55
CA ASP A 207 21.96 -4.63 -7.01
C ASP A 207 21.08 -5.69 -7.68
N GLU A 208 20.89 -6.86 -7.08
CA GLU A 208 19.90 -7.86 -7.53
C GLU A 208 18.47 -7.28 -7.47
N MET A 209 18.13 -6.60 -6.38
CA MET A 209 16.83 -5.91 -6.27
C MET A 209 16.65 -4.86 -7.38
N LYS A 210 17.62 -4.00 -7.62
CA LYS A 210 17.61 -3.02 -8.70
C LYS A 210 17.45 -3.67 -10.07
N GLN A 211 18.20 -4.77 -10.34
CA GLN A 211 18.07 -5.50 -11.59
C GLN A 211 16.69 -6.12 -11.76
N THR A 212 16.05 -6.53 -10.68
CA THR A 212 14.67 -7.06 -10.70
C THR A 212 13.66 -5.98 -11.12
N TYR A 213 13.84 -4.73 -10.70
CA TYR A 213 13.04 -3.61 -11.20
C TYR A 213 13.27 -3.34 -12.71
N VAL A 214 14.52 -3.46 -13.20
CA VAL A 214 14.80 -3.38 -14.65
C VAL A 214 14.05 -4.49 -15.38
N ASN A 215 14.10 -5.73 -14.88
CA ASN A 215 13.39 -6.87 -15.47
C ASN A 215 11.86 -6.64 -15.47
N PHE A 216 11.31 -6.08 -14.41
CA PHE A 216 9.90 -5.69 -14.35
C PHE A 216 9.56 -4.64 -15.42
N LEU A 217 10.37 -3.61 -15.59
CA LEU A 217 10.16 -2.59 -16.63
C LEU A 217 10.31 -3.15 -18.05
N HIS A 218 11.10 -4.21 -18.24
CA HIS A 218 11.19 -4.92 -19.52
C HIS A 218 9.92 -5.70 -19.88
N ASN A 219 9.00 -5.96 -18.94
CA ASN A 219 7.69 -6.53 -19.22
C ASN A 219 6.74 -5.55 -19.92
N LEU A 220 7.05 -4.25 -19.93
CA LEU A 220 6.37 -3.28 -20.77
C LEU A 220 6.57 -3.63 -22.25
N PRO A 221 5.55 -3.51 -23.12
CA PRO A 221 5.74 -3.64 -24.56
C PRO A 221 6.67 -2.53 -25.06
N PHE A 222 7.19 -2.66 -26.27
CA PHE A 222 8.13 -1.66 -26.82
C PHE A 222 7.54 -0.25 -26.95
N TYR A 223 6.24 -0.15 -26.99
CA TYR A 223 5.46 1.11 -27.01
C TYR A 223 4.85 1.47 -25.65
N GLY A 224 5.16 0.71 -24.62
CA GLY A 224 4.72 0.97 -23.25
C GLY A 224 5.50 2.11 -22.60
N LEU A 225 4.98 2.60 -21.48
CA LEU A 225 5.46 3.77 -20.79
C LEU A 225 5.93 3.45 -19.37
N ALA A 226 7.15 3.85 -19.02
CA ALA A 226 7.67 3.89 -17.66
C ALA A 226 7.59 5.31 -17.09
N VAL A 227 6.96 5.47 -15.93
CA VAL A 227 6.81 6.75 -15.21
C VAL A 227 7.62 6.68 -13.93
N LEU A 228 8.74 7.41 -13.87
CA LEU A 228 9.78 7.20 -12.87
C LEU A 228 10.02 8.46 -12.03
N CYS A 229 10.20 8.29 -10.71
CA CYS A 229 10.51 9.40 -9.82
C CYS A 229 11.94 9.91 -10.02
N ALA A 230 12.08 11.16 -10.50
CA ALA A 230 13.37 11.80 -10.73
C ALA A 230 14.13 12.16 -9.45
N ASP A 231 13.45 12.16 -8.30
CA ASP A 231 14.05 12.47 -7.00
C ASP A 231 14.71 11.25 -6.35
N ASP A 232 14.50 10.05 -6.90
CA ASP A 232 15.13 8.82 -6.45
C ASP A 232 16.41 8.50 -7.26
N ALA A 233 17.55 8.61 -6.61
CA ALA A 233 18.85 8.41 -7.28
C ALA A 233 19.07 6.95 -7.72
N ASN A 234 18.59 5.97 -6.94
CA ASN A 234 18.69 4.55 -7.28
C ASN A 234 17.91 4.28 -8.56
N LEU A 235 16.66 4.76 -8.62
CA LEU A 235 15.79 4.59 -9.78
C LEU A 235 16.37 5.30 -11.02
N MET A 236 16.88 6.52 -10.87
CA MET A 236 17.49 7.26 -11.98
C MET A 236 18.74 6.57 -12.53
N SER A 237 19.50 5.86 -11.71
CA SER A 237 20.65 5.06 -12.17
C SER A 237 20.27 3.91 -13.10
N LEU A 238 19.01 3.47 -13.10
CA LEU A 238 18.52 2.36 -13.92
C LEU A 238 17.99 2.80 -15.29
N VAL A 239 17.66 4.10 -15.45
CA VAL A 239 17.08 4.63 -16.70
C VAL A 239 17.79 4.19 -17.97
N PRO A 240 19.16 4.17 -18.04
CA PRO A 240 19.86 3.71 -19.24
C PRO A 240 19.60 2.25 -19.61
N GLN A 241 19.13 1.43 -18.67
CA GLN A 241 18.89 0.00 -18.85
C GLN A 241 17.41 -0.29 -19.17
N VAL A 242 16.49 0.66 -18.99
CA VAL A 242 15.04 0.43 -19.14
C VAL A 242 14.65 0.06 -20.57
N GLY A 243 15.25 0.69 -21.57
CA GLY A 243 14.99 0.37 -22.99
C GLY A 243 13.53 0.52 -23.42
N ARG A 244 12.76 1.34 -22.75
CA ARG A 244 11.36 1.71 -23.02
C ARG A 244 11.22 3.21 -23.01
N GLN A 245 10.06 3.73 -23.43
CA GLN A 245 9.76 5.14 -23.24
C GLN A 245 9.70 5.46 -21.76
N VAL A 246 10.43 6.49 -21.34
CA VAL A 246 10.48 6.94 -19.93
C VAL A 246 10.01 8.38 -19.89
N ILE A 247 9.15 8.69 -18.93
CA ILE A 247 8.88 10.04 -18.45
C ILE A 247 9.20 10.10 -16.95
N THR A 248 9.63 11.26 -16.51
CA THR A 248 10.05 11.47 -15.13
C THR A 248 9.18 12.48 -14.42
N TYR A 249 9.01 12.33 -13.11
CA TYR A 249 8.29 13.29 -12.29
C TYR A 249 9.04 13.55 -10.97
N GLY A 250 8.86 14.72 -10.38
CA GLY A 250 9.48 15.02 -9.09
C GLY A 250 9.70 16.52 -8.86
N PHE A 251 10.38 16.81 -7.76
CA PHE A 251 10.88 18.16 -7.44
C PHE A 251 12.18 18.49 -8.17
N SER A 252 12.85 17.49 -8.71
CA SER A 252 14.06 17.66 -9.51
C SER A 252 13.82 18.60 -10.68
N LYS A 253 14.76 19.54 -10.91
CA LYS A 253 14.68 20.49 -12.03
C LYS A 253 14.68 19.83 -13.40
N ASN A 254 15.15 18.59 -13.48
CA ASN A 254 15.24 17.83 -14.72
C ASN A 254 14.04 16.87 -14.91
N ALA A 255 13.05 16.89 -14.02
CA ALA A 255 11.85 16.08 -14.18
C ALA A 255 10.98 16.63 -15.32
N ASP A 256 10.40 15.72 -16.13
CA ASP A 256 9.45 16.08 -17.20
C ASP A 256 8.17 16.67 -16.62
N TYR A 257 7.64 16.08 -15.54
CA TYR A 257 6.54 16.61 -14.73
C TYR A 257 7.12 17.14 -13.43
N ARG A 258 7.42 18.46 -13.40
CA ARG A 258 8.17 19.06 -12.30
C ARG A 258 7.27 19.75 -11.30
N ILE A 259 7.47 19.45 -10.01
CA ILE A 259 6.77 20.08 -8.89
C ILE A 259 7.50 21.38 -8.50
N GLU A 260 6.76 22.48 -8.45
CA GLU A 260 7.21 23.77 -7.96
C GLU A 260 6.27 24.31 -6.87
N ASP A 261 6.76 25.26 -6.08
CA ASP A 261 6.00 26.08 -5.12
C ASP A 261 5.17 25.27 -4.11
N TYR A 262 5.68 24.09 -3.68
CA TYR A 262 4.98 23.25 -2.70
C TYR A 262 4.86 23.93 -1.34
N GLN A 263 3.62 24.08 -0.88
CA GLN A 263 3.26 24.58 0.44
C GLN A 263 2.28 23.61 1.11
N GLN A 264 2.38 23.46 2.43
CA GLN A 264 1.45 22.63 3.20
C GLN A 264 0.80 23.44 4.31
N THR A 265 -0.52 23.31 4.46
CA THR A 265 -1.31 23.89 5.57
C THR A 265 -2.21 22.81 6.13
N GLY A 266 -1.89 22.32 7.33
CA GLY A 266 -2.60 21.17 7.92
C GLY A 266 -2.52 19.94 7.00
N PHE A 267 -3.68 19.42 6.61
CA PHE A 267 -3.76 18.27 5.71
C PHE A 267 -3.59 18.65 4.22
N GLN A 268 -3.67 19.92 3.86
CA GLN A 268 -3.69 20.33 2.46
C GLN A 268 -2.30 20.69 1.95
N GLY A 269 -1.94 20.10 0.80
CA GLY A 269 -0.79 20.47 -0.01
C GLY A 269 -1.23 21.29 -1.21
N HIS A 270 -0.57 22.44 -1.46
CA HIS A 270 -0.72 23.26 -2.65
C HIS A 270 0.60 23.29 -3.41
N TYR A 271 0.59 23.06 -4.72
CA TYR A 271 1.79 23.11 -5.54
C TYR A 271 1.42 23.24 -7.03
N THR A 272 2.40 23.63 -7.83
CA THR A 272 2.26 23.71 -9.29
C THR A 272 3.03 22.57 -9.94
N VAL A 273 2.44 21.88 -10.91
CA VAL A 273 3.13 20.92 -11.79
C VAL A 273 3.41 21.61 -13.12
N ILE A 274 4.68 21.61 -13.53
CA ILE A 274 5.10 22.04 -14.87
C ILE A 274 5.17 20.80 -15.75
N CYS A 275 4.35 20.75 -16.78
CA CYS A 275 4.31 19.65 -17.74
C CYS A 275 5.40 19.79 -18.82
N PRO A 276 5.73 18.71 -19.58
CA PRO A 276 6.74 18.74 -20.65
C PRO A 276 6.48 19.78 -21.75
N ASN A 277 5.21 20.09 -22.00
CA ASN A 277 4.79 21.11 -22.99
C ASN A 277 4.82 22.55 -22.44
N GLY A 278 5.28 22.75 -21.20
CA GLY A 278 5.31 24.04 -20.52
C GLY A 278 3.98 24.45 -19.85
N GLU A 279 2.94 23.62 -19.91
CA GLU A 279 1.70 23.86 -19.20
C GLU A 279 1.92 23.84 -17.69
N ARG A 280 1.30 24.79 -16.99
CA ARG A 280 1.32 24.89 -15.51
C ARG A 280 -0.03 24.45 -14.96
N ILE A 281 -0.02 23.49 -14.05
CA ILE A 281 -1.22 22.94 -13.42
C ILE A 281 -1.11 23.14 -11.91
N ASP A 282 -2.00 23.96 -11.36
CA ASP A 282 -2.06 24.20 -9.90
C ASP A 282 -2.87 23.10 -9.25
N VAL A 283 -2.24 22.38 -8.33
CA VAL A 283 -2.80 21.19 -7.66
C VAL A 283 -3.11 21.50 -6.20
N LEU A 284 -4.34 21.19 -5.80
CA LEU A 284 -4.76 21.07 -4.40
C LEU A 284 -4.87 19.58 -4.06
N LEU A 285 -4.19 19.17 -2.99
CA LEU A 285 -4.19 17.78 -2.53
C LEU A 285 -4.59 17.72 -1.05
N ASN A 286 -5.63 16.96 -0.69
CA ASN A 286 -6.15 16.88 0.68
C ASN A 286 -5.47 15.79 1.55
N VAL A 287 -4.22 15.45 1.24
CA VAL A 287 -3.35 14.61 2.09
C VAL A 287 -1.98 15.28 2.24
N PRO A 288 -1.41 15.25 3.46
CA PRO A 288 -0.20 16.00 3.77
C PRO A 288 1.07 15.31 3.28
N GLY A 289 2.14 16.08 3.13
CA GLY A 289 3.50 15.59 2.89
C GLY A 289 3.95 15.66 1.44
N ARG A 290 5.21 16.02 1.27
CA ARG A 290 5.88 16.09 -0.04
C ARG A 290 5.85 14.76 -0.80
N HIS A 291 5.93 13.63 -0.08
CA HIS A 291 5.81 12.29 -0.67
C HIS A 291 4.45 12.06 -1.31
N ASN A 292 3.37 12.63 -0.75
CA ASN A 292 2.04 12.55 -1.38
C ASN A 292 1.91 13.47 -2.60
N ALA A 293 2.60 14.62 -2.61
CA ALA A 293 2.72 15.43 -3.83
C ALA A 293 3.44 14.67 -4.95
N LEU A 294 4.50 13.91 -4.63
CA LEU A 294 5.15 13.00 -5.59
C LEU A 294 4.18 11.93 -6.10
N ASN A 295 3.48 11.22 -5.22
CA ASN A 295 2.50 10.19 -5.58
C ASN A 295 1.38 10.76 -6.49
N ALA A 296 0.87 11.95 -6.16
CA ALA A 296 -0.17 12.62 -6.94
C ALA A 296 0.35 13.10 -8.30
N THR A 297 1.61 13.56 -8.37
CA THR A 297 2.22 13.97 -9.64
C THR A 297 2.49 12.78 -10.55
N ALA A 298 2.86 11.61 -10.01
CA ALA A 298 2.93 10.37 -10.78
C ALA A 298 1.58 10.00 -11.40
N ALA A 299 0.51 10.06 -10.61
CA ALA A 299 -0.86 9.79 -11.06
C ALA A 299 -1.32 10.81 -12.12
N LEU A 300 -1.02 12.10 -11.92
CA LEU A 300 -1.29 13.18 -12.87
C LEU A 300 -0.53 12.93 -14.18
N ALA A 301 0.76 12.58 -14.12
CA ALA A 301 1.58 12.34 -15.31
C ALA A 301 0.98 11.22 -16.18
N VAL A 302 0.64 10.07 -15.57
CA VAL A 302 -0.03 8.96 -16.28
C VAL A 302 -1.35 9.41 -16.89
N ALA A 303 -2.16 10.16 -16.15
CA ALA A 303 -3.45 10.64 -16.63
C ALA A 303 -3.30 11.61 -17.82
N LYS A 304 -2.30 12.47 -17.81
CA LYS A 304 -1.97 13.39 -18.93
C LYS A 304 -1.54 12.63 -20.18
N GLU A 305 -0.66 11.62 -20.03
CA GLU A 305 -0.21 10.76 -21.14
C GLU A 305 -1.36 9.96 -21.76
N GLU A 306 -2.36 9.58 -20.95
CA GLU A 306 -3.59 8.91 -21.42
C GLU A 306 -4.68 9.91 -21.91
N GLY A 307 -4.38 11.20 -21.94
CA GLY A 307 -5.27 12.24 -22.47
C GLY A 307 -6.46 12.60 -21.57
N ILE A 308 -6.39 12.30 -20.29
CA ILE A 308 -7.40 12.71 -19.31
C ILE A 308 -7.32 14.24 -19.12
N LYS A 309 -8.49 14.89 -19.07
CA LYS A 309 -8.59 16.34 -18.93
C LYS A 309 -8.20 16.80 -17.53
N ASN A 310 -7.62 18.00 -17.43
CA ASN A 310 -7.19 18.58 -16.16
C ASN A 310 -8.32 18.68 -15.13
N GLU A 311 -9.54 19.01 -15.58
CA GLU A 311 -10.69 19.17 -14.69
C GLU A 311 -10.95 17.88 -13.89
N ALA A 312 -10.91 16.72 -14.53
CA ALA A 312 -11.09 15.43 -13.87
C ALA A 312 -9.90 15.09 -12.95
N ILE A 313 -8.66 15.36 -13.40
CA ILE A 313 -7.45 15.14 -12.59
C ILE A 313 -7.50 15.96 -11.31
N LEU A 314 -7.77 17.25 -11.43
CA LEU A 314 -7.78 18.19 -10.32
C LEU A 314 -8.94 17.90 -9.34
N ALA A 315 -10.13 17.61 -9.86
CA ALA A 315 -11.28 17.23 -9.04
C ALA A 315 -10.99 15.97 -8.21
N ALA A 316 -10.43 14.93 -8.84
CA ALA A 316 -10.08 13.69 -8.15
C ALA A 316 -9.03 13.91 -7.04
N LEU A 317 -7.97 14.69 -7.32
CA LEU A 317 -6.92 14.96 -6.34
C LEU A 317 -7.39 15.84 -5.19
N ALA A 318 -8.25 16.84 -5.47
CA ALA A 318 -8.85 17.68 -4.44
C ALA A 318 -9.83 16.90 -3.54
N ASP A 319 -10.47 15.87 -4.08
CA ASP A 319 -11.43 15.02 -3.33
C ASP A 319 -10.75 13.80 -2.66
N PHE A 320 -9.44 13.59 -2.90
CA PHE A 320 -8.72 12.46 -2.39
C PHE A 320 -8.58 12.50 -0.85
N GLN A 321 -9.18 11.53 -0.16
CA GLN A 321 -9.19 11.42 1.29
C GLN A 321 -8.11 10.49 1.86
N GLY A 322 -7.18 10.05 1.02
CA GLY A 322 -6.12 9.11 1.37
C GLY A 322 -6.52 7.64 1.20
N ALA A 323 -5.53 6.78 1.28
CA ALA A 323 -5.72 5.35 1.45
C ALA A 323 -5.81 5.02 2.95
N GLY A 324 -6.53 3.98 3.31
CA GLY A 324 -6.70 3.59 4.71
C GLY A 324 -5.35 3.38 5.40
N ARG A 325 -5.24 3.90 6.62
CA ARG A 325 -4.02 3.88 7.42
C ARG A 325 -2.82 4.60 6.77
N ARG A 326 -3.03 5.67 6.01
CA ARG A 326 -1.97 6.53 5.46
C ARG A 326 -2.24 7.96 5.90
N PHE A 327 -1.61 8.40 6.97
CA PHE A 327 -1.86 9.65 7.71
C PHE A 327 -3.37 9.83 7.98
N ASP A 328 -4.01 8.80 8.51
CA ASP A 328 -5.46 8.70 8.66
C ASP A 328 -5.93 9.42 9.93
N GLN A 329 -6.61 10.54 9.79
CA GLN A 329 -7.18 11.26 10.95
C GLN A 329 -8.34 10.48 11.54
N LEU A 330 -8.15 9.91 12.73
CA LEU A 330 -9.18 9.17 13.46
C LEU A 330 -10.14 10.10 14.24
N GLY A 331 -9.70 11.31 14.57
CA GLY A 331 -10.55 12.30 15.25
C GLY A 331 -9.76 13.34 16.04
N GLN A 332 -10.54 14.25 16.62
CA GLN A 332 -10.07 15.20 17.64
C GLN A 332 -10.82 14.92 18.93
N PHE A 333 -10.12 14.82 20.05
CA PHE A 333 -10.67 14.37 21.31
C PHE A 333 -10.35 15.40 22.41
N ILE A 334 -11.31 15.64 23.32
CA ILE A 334 -11.09 16.43 24.52
C ILE A 334 -10.63 15.47 25.61
N ARG A 335 -9.43 15.70 26.16
CA ARG A 335 -8.89 14.90 27.25
C ARG A 335 -8.69 15.77 28.50
N PRO A 336 -8.45 15.20 29.69
CA PRO A 336 -8.30 15.99 30.93
C PRO A 336 -7.25 17.11 30.81
N ASN A 337 -6.19 16.90 30.03
CA ASN A 337 -5.08 17.84 29.84
C ASN A 337 -5.18 18.71 28.58
N GLY A 338 -6.30 18.65 27.83
CA GLY A 338 -6.52 19.49 26.66
C GLY A 338 -7.05 18.75 25.45
N LYS A 339 -7.16 19.45 24.31
CA LYS A 339 -7.66 18.90 23.04
C LYS A 339 -6.50 18.30 22.24
N VAL A 340 -6.66 17.07 21.77
CA VAL A 340 -5.65 16.34 20.99
C VAL A 340 -6.23 15.86 19.67
N MET A 341 -5.34 15.66 18.67
CA MET A 341 -5.69 15.04 17.39
C MET A 341 -4.99 13.68 17.29
N LEU A 342 -5.72 12.63 16.92
CA LEU A 342 -5.19 11.28 16.72
C LEU A 342 -5.15 10.91 15.24
N VAL A 343 -3.98 10.45 14.79
CA VAL A 343 -3.69 10.01 13.42
C VAL A 343 -3.15 8.58 13.44
N ASP A 344 -3.67 7.69 12.59
CA ASP A 344 -3.15 6.33 12.35
C ASP A 344 -2.33 6.30 11.06
N ASP A 345 -1.14 5.70 11.10
CA ASP A 345 -0.30 5.53 9.93
C ASP A 345 0.30 4.11 9.87
N TYR A 346 0.34 3.54 8.68
CA TYR A 346 0.85 2.19 8.45
C TYR A 346 2.36 2.11 8.38
N GLY A 347 3.04 3.24 8.20
CA GLY A 347 4.49 3.32 8.03
C GLY A 347 5.24 2.55 9.10
N HIS A 348 6.15 1.71 8.68
CA HIS A 348 6.90 0.78 9.52
C HIS A 348 8.37 0.66 9.11
N HIS A 349 8.78 1.30 8.02
CA HIS A 349 10.16 1.51 7.62
C HIS A 349 10.65 2.89 8.13
N PRO A 350 11.95 3.08 8.51
CA PRO A 350 12.44 4.37 8.99
C PRO A 350 12.15 5.54 8.04
N THR A 351 12.29 5.32 6.73
CA THR A 351 11.94 6.33 5.71
C THR A 351 10.46 6.73 5.80
N GLU A 352 9.53 5.77 5.90
CA GLU A 352 8.09 6.04 6.04
C GLU A 352 7.81 6.82 7.33
N VAL A 353 8.44 6.42 8.44
CA VAL A 353 8.32 7.11 9.74
C VAL A 353 8.81 8.56 9.60
N GLY A 354 9.96 8.75 8.96
CA GLY A 354 10.55 10.06 8.74
C GLY A 354 9.66 11.01 7.93
N VAL A 355 9.11 10.54 6.81
CA VAL A 355 8.22 11.38 5.98
C VAL A 355 6.90 11.70 6.68
N THR A 356 6.38 10.80 7.52
CA THR A 356 5.19 11.04 8.34
C THR A 356 5.44 12.10 9.41
N ILE A 357 6.57 12.02 10.13
CA ILE A 357 6.98 13.05 11.10
C ILE A 357 7.18 14.39 10.39
N GLN A 358 7.85 14.41 9.25
CA GLN A 358 8.08 15.62 8.48
C GLN A 358 6.76 16.26 8.01
N ALA A 359 5.82 15.46 7.50
CA ALA A 359 4.49 15.93 7.11
C ALA A 359 3.72 16.53 8.30
N ALA A 360 3.81 15.89 9.48
CA ALA A 360 3.24 16.41 10.71
C ALA A 360 3.87 17.75 11.13
N ARG A 361 5.21 17.87 11.09
CA ARG A 361 5.92 19.13 11.40
C ARG A 361 5.56 20.26 10.44
N GLN A 362 5.47 19.98 9.15
CA GLN A 362 5.14 20.98 8.13
C GLN A 362 3.68 21.46 8.22
N GLY A 363 2.73 20.54 8.46
CA GLY A 363 1.32 20.88 8.52
C GLY A 363 0.89 21.52 9.85
N TRP A 364 1.63 21.28 10.92
CA TRP A 364 1.31 21.74 12.28
C TRP A 364 2.56 22.23 13.02
N GLU A 365 3.17 23.28 12.50
CA GLU A 365 4.50 23.80 12.95
C GLU A 365 4.64 24.01 14.46
N ASN A 366 3.55 24.39 15.14
CA ASN A 366 3.58 24.71 16.58
C ASN A 366 3.01 23.58 17.47
N LYS A 367 2.72 22.40 16.87
CA LYS A 367 2.18 21.29 17.65
C LYS A 367 3.28 20.34 18.12
N ARG A 368 3.15 19.91 19.35
CA ARG A 368 3.95 18.83 19.90
C ARG A 368 3.51 17.50 19.27
N ILE A 369 4.45 16.68 18.83
CA ILE A 369 4.21 15.36 18.27
C ILE A 369 4.44 14.30 19.35
N VAL A 370 3.37 13.58 19.68
CA VAL A 370 3.40 12.41 20.56
C VAL A 370 3.28 11.18 19.68
N MET A 371 4.33 10.36 19.60
CA MET A 371 4.31 9.17 18.74
C MET A 371 4.06 7.91 19.56
N ILE A 372 3.15 7.06 19.09
CA ILE A 372 2.98 5.68 19.53
C ILE A 372 3.53 4.82 18.40
N PHE A 373 4.70 4.20 18.61
CA PHE A 373 5.35 3.41 17.57
C PHE A 373 5.40 1.92 17.93
N GLN A 374 5.04 1.08 16.97
CA GLN A 374 5.18 -0.36 17.06
C GLN A 374 6.15 -0.87 16.00
N PRO A 375 7.39 -1.29 16.37
CA PRO A 375 8.28 -1.93 15.42
C PRO A 375 7.65 -3.20 14.85
N HIS A 376 7.92 -3.49 13.59
CA HIS A 376 7.34 -4.63 12.87
C HIS A 376 8.45 -5.52 12.33
N ARG A 377 8.49 -6.78 12.78
CA ARG A 377 9.52 -7.80 12.56
C ARG A 377 10.83 -7.54 13.33
N TYR A 378 11.38 -8.58 13.89
CA TYR A 378 12.69 -8.51 14.57
C TYR A 378 13.83 -8.35 13.58
N SER A 379 13.75 -8.98 12.40
CA SER A 379 14.74 -8.85 11.33
C SER A 379 14.90 -7.39 10.89
N ARG A 380 13.79 -6.72 10.53
CA ARG A 380 13.80 -5.30 10.15
C ARG A 380 14.32 -4.40 11.28
N THR A 381 13.90 -4.67 12.53
CA THR A 381 14.36 -3.90 13.69
C THR A 381 15.87 -4.04 13.88
N ARG A 382 16.46 -5.21 13.62
CA ARG A 382 17.90 -5.44 13.63
C ARG A 382 18.61 -4.69 12.51
N ASP A 383 18.14 -4.87 11.28
CA ASP A 383 18.84 -4.42 10.08
C ASP A 383 18.82 -2.90 9.92
N LEU A 384 17.77 -2.24 10.43
CA LEU A 384 17.58 -0.79 10.36
C LEU A 384 17.62 -0.14 11.75
N PHE A 385 18.33 -0.75 12.69
CA PHE A 385 18.33 -0.35 14.09
C PHE A 385 18.74 1.11 14.30
N ASP A 386 19.85 1.51 13.72
CA ASP A 386 20.38 2.87 13.87
C ASP A 386 19.49 3.91 13.18
N ASP A 387 18.89 3.56 12.04
CA ASP A 387 17.95 4.43 11.34
C ASP A 387 16.69 4.66 12.18
N PHE A 388 16.15 3.61 12.84
CA PHE A 388 15.04 3.76 13.78
C PHE A 388 15.42 4.64 14.97
N VAL A 389 16.60 4.47 15.53
CA VAL A 389 17.08 5.32 16.63
C VAL A 389 17.11 6.78 16.21
N GLN A 390 17.61 7.10 15.02
CA GLN A 390 17.69 8.47 14.52
C GLN A 390 16.30 9.06 14.22
N VAL A 391 15.43 8.32 13.52
CA VAL A 391 14.13 8.86 13.10
C VAL A 391 13.16 9.02 14.27
N LEU A 392 13.09 8.05 15.19
CA LEU A 392 12.21 8.10 16.35
C LEU A 392 12.64 9.15 17.39
N SER A 393 13.91 9.59 17.33
CA SER A 393 14.40 10.69 18.18
C SER A 393 13.96 12.08 17.71
N GLN A 394 13.17 12.19 16.62
CA GLN A 394 12.73 13.49 16.07
C GLN A 394 11.36 13.95 16.62
N VAL A 395 10.72 13.14 17.44
CA VAL A 395 9.42 13.48 18.08
C VAL A 395 9.59 14.09 19.46
N ASP A 396 8.55 14.73 19.96
CA ASP A 396 8.60 15.43 21.27
C ASP A 396 8.29 14.48 22.44
N ALA A 397 7.50 13.45 22.22
CA ALA A 397 7.27 12.36 23.16
C ALA A 397 7.11 11.05 22.37
N LEU A 398 7.68 9.96 22.92
CA LEU A 398 7.68 8.66 22.28
C LEU A 398 7.16 7.57 23.22
N ILE A 399 6.09 6.92 22.80
CA ILE A 399 5.60 5.66 23.39
C ILE A 399 6.03 4.54 22.45
N MET A 400 6.78 3.59 22.98
CA MET A 400 7.23 2.42 22.26
C MET A 400 6.42 1.21 22.69
N LEU A 401 5.83 0.50 21.73
CA LEU A 401 5.20 -0.81 21.96
C LEU A 401 6.20 -1.93 21.71
N ASP A 402 5.91 -3.15 22.18
CA ASP A 402 6.74 -4.30 21.86
C ASP A 402 6.69 -4.62 20.37
N VAL A 403 7.78 -5.19 19.84
CA VAL A 403 7.89 -5.59 18.43
C VAL A 403 6.75 -6.51 18.04
N TYR A 404 6.06 -6.20 16.96
CA TYR A 404 5.11 -7.12 16.34
C TYR A 404 5.88 -8.18 15.53
N PRO A 405 5.85 -9.47 15.94
CA PRO A 405 6.77 -10.46 15.40
C PRO A 405 6.48 -10.87 13.96
N ALA A 406 5.23 -10.78 13.50
CA ALA A 406 4.80 -11.23 12.16
C ALA A 406 5.28 -12.66 11.81
N GLY A 407 5.27 -13.57 12.80
CA GLY A 407 5.70 -14.96 12.65
C GLY A 407 7.19 -15.22 12.87
N GLU A 408 8.00 -14.18 13.12
CA GLU A 408 9.44 -14.33 13.41
C GLU A 408 9.69 -14.70 14.89
N ALA A 409 10.77 -15.42 15.14
CA ALA A 409 11.29 -15.62 16.48
C ALA A 409 12.02 -14.36 16.98
N PRO A 410 12.02 -14.09 18.30
CA PRO A 410 12.77 -12.96 18.86
C PRO A 410 14.27 -13.02 18.54
N ILE A 411 14.83 -11.87 18.17
CA ILE A 411 16.25 -11.67 17.91
C ILE A 411 16.85 -10.86 19.06
N VAL A 412 17.91 -11.36 19.69
CA VAL A 412 18.58 -10.69 20.80
C VAL A 412 19.13 -9.33 20.34
N GLY A 413 18.79 -8.26 21.06
CA GLY A 413 19.22 -6.89 20.76
C GLY A 413 18.39 -6.17 19.69
N ALA A 414 17.41 -6.83 19.09
CA ALA A 414 16.49 -6.26 18.10
C ALA A 414 15.08 -6.07 18.67
N ASP A 415 14.97 -5.73 19.93
CA ASP A 415 13.71 -5.50 20.62
C ASP A 415 13.48 -4.02 20.96
N SER A 416 12.26 -3.70 21.36
CA SER A 416 11.86 -2.34 21.74
C SER A 416 12.61 -1.81 22.95
N LYS A 417 13.09 -2.67 23.86
CA LYS A 417 13.91 -2.28 25.01
C LYS A 417 15.29 -1.78 24.57
N ALA A 418 15.89 -2.48 23.59
CA ALA A 418 17.18 -2.08 23.00
C ALA A 418 17.05 -0.73 22.29
N LEU A 419 15.99 -0.55 21.46
CA LEU A 419 15.69 0.73 20.81
C LEU A 419 15.51 1.86 21.83
N CYS A 420 14.67 1.67 22.85
CA CYS A 420 14.45 2.67 23.90
C CYS A 420 15.76 3.06 24.60
N ARG A 421 16.64 2.10 24.88
CA ARG A 421 17.96 2.38 25.49
C ARG A 421 18.82 3.25 24.59
N SER A 422 18.90 2.91 23.30
CA SER A 422 19.72 3.64 22.34
C SER A 422 19.16 5.05 22.05
N ILE A 423 17.84 5.20 21.93
CA ILE A 423 17.18 6.49 21.78
C ILE A 423 17.43 7.38 23.02
N ARG A 424 17.32 6.81 24.22
CA ARG A 424 17.59 7.52 25.48
C ARG A 424 19.03 8.01 25.55
N ASN A 425 20.00 7.20 25.07
CA ASN A 425 21.41 7.57 25.03
C ASN A 425 21.70 8.75 24.09
N LEU A 426 20.84 8.95 23.03
CA LEU A 426 20.93 10.16 22.17
C LEU A 426 20.48 11.44 22.90
N GLY A 427 19.71 11.33 24.00
CA GLY A 427 19.30 12.44 24.83
C GLY A 427 18.33 13.44 24.22
N LYS A 428 17.70 13.11 23.08
CA LYS A 428 16.72 13.99 22.39
C LYS A 428 15.30 13.77 22.90
N VAL A 429 14.91 12.54 23.18
CA VAL A 429 13.61 12.13 23.71
C VAL A 429 13.80 10.97 24.68
N ASP A 430 12.99 10.92 25.75
CA ASP A 430 12.97 9.79 26.68
C ASP A 430 11.79 8.86 26.36
N PRO A 431 12.01 7.71 25.70
CA PRO A 431 10.94 6.82 25.29
C PRO A 431 10.32 6.07 26.47
N ILE A 432 8.99 5.97 26.45
CA ILE A 432 8.19 5.18 27.41
C ILE A 432 7.85 3.85 26.76
N LEU A 433 8.36 2.74 27.32
CA LEU A 433 8.02 1.40 26.84
C LEU A 433 6.70 0.92 27.48
N VAL A 434 5.74 0.55 26.65
CA VAL A 434 4.44 0.01 27.06
C VAL A 434 4.29 -1.40 26.49
N SER A 435 4.67 -2.41 27.30
CA SER A 435 4.51 -3.84 26.94
C SER A 435 3.09 -4.34 27.18
N ASP A 436 2.43 -3.86 28.23
CA ASP A 436 1.01 -4.13 28.46
C ASP A 436 0.15 -3.06 27.76
N THR A 437 -0.36 -3.42 26.60
CA THR A 437 -1.16 -2.49 25.76
C THR A 437 -2.47 -2.02 26.40
N THR A 438 -2.94 -2.69 27.47
CA THR A 438 -4.14 -2.23 28.24
C THR A 438 -3.87 -0.93 28.98
N GLN A 439 -2.61 -0.64 29.29
CA GLN A 439 -2.19 0.57 30.00
C GLN A 439 -1.97 1.77 29.06
N LEU A 440 -2.02 1.58 27.73
CA LEU A 440 -1.68 2.60 26.76
C LEU A 440 -2.50 3.88 26.94
N GLY A 441 -3.81 3.77 27.19
CA GLY A 441 -4.68 4.93 27.41
C GLY A 441 -4.31 5.71 28.66
N ASP A 442 -4.00 5.03 29.76
CA ASP A 442 -3.65 5.67 31.03
C ASP A 442 -2.26 6.35 30.95
N VAL A 443 -1.32 5.74 30.22
CA VAL A 443 0.00 6.34 29.95
C VAL A 443 -0.17 7.60 29.11
N LEU A 444 -0.99 7.54 28.05
CA LEU A 444 -1.29 8.71 27.22
C LEU A 444 -1.90 9.86 28.04
N ASP A 445 -2.91 9.58 28.86
CA ASP A 445 -3.58 10.58 29.68
C ASP A 445 -2.64 11.30 30.67
N GLN A 446 -1.49 10.68 31.03
CA GLN A 446 -0.49 11.29 31.88
C GLN A 446 0.47 12.23 31.13
N ILE A 447 0.71 11.99 29.82
CA ILE A 447 1.76 12.70 29.07
C ILE A 447 1.24 13.70 28.05
N ILE A 448 -0.01 13.54 27.58
CA ILE A 448 -0.63 14.46 26.59
C ILE A 448 -0.81 15.86 27.15
N GLN A 449 -0.73 16.83 26.25
CA GLN A 449 -0.91 18.25 26.52
C GLN A 449 -1.90 18.83 25.51
N ASP A 450 -2.42 20.03 25.82
CA ASP A 450 -3.32 20.73 24.90
C ASP A 450 -2.64 21.03 23.56
N GLY A 451 -3.33 20.70 22.49
CA GLY A 451 -2.84 20.90 21.13
C GLY A 451 -2.01 19.75 20.55
N ASP A 452 -1.74 18.68 21.31
CA ASP A 452 -0.90 17.57 20.82
C ASP A 452 -1.45 16.91 19.56
N LEU A 453 -0.53 16.57 18.67
CA LEU A 453 -0.74 15.67 17.53
C LEU A 453 -0.19 14.28 17.91
N ILE A 454 -1.09 13.31 18.04
CA ILE A 454 -0.74 11.93 18.37
C ILE A 454 -0.65 11.13 17.07
N LEU A 455 0.54 10.60 16.78
CA LEU A 455 0.80 9.72 15.64
C LEU A 455 0.90 8.28 16.14
N ALA A 456 -0.08 7.44 15.82
CA ALA A 456 -0.02 6.00 16.06
C ALA A 456 0.47 5.31 14.79
N GLN A 457 1.71 4.75 14.81
CA GLN A 457 2.38 4.31 13.60
C GLN A 457 2.94 2.88 13.70
N GLY A 458 2.72 2.10 12.63
CA GLY A 458 3.23 0.73 12.48
C GLY A 458 2.28 -0.20 11.72
N ALA A 459 2.84 -1.29 11.16
CA ALA A 459 2.09 -2.27 10.38
C ALA A 459 1.37 -3.34 11.22
N GLY A 460 1.65 -3.43 12.52
CA GLY A 460 1.12 -4.44 13.43
C GLY A 460 -0.23 -4.10 14.05
N SER A 461 -0.37 -4.41 15.34
CA SER A 461 -1.61 -4.25 16.10
C SER A 461 -1.89 -2.80 16.54
N VAL A 462 -0.99 -1.86 16.31
CA VAL A 462 -1.13 -0.45 16.73
C VAL A 462 -2.41 0.19 16.21
N SER A 463 -2.84 -0.11 15.00
CA SER A 463 -4.09 0.40 14.44
C SER A 463 -5.35 -0.08 15.18
N LYS A 464 -5.32 -1.34 15.67
CA LYS A 464 -6.40 -1.83 16.55
C LYS A 464 -6.43 -1.05 17.87
N LEU A 465 -5.26 -0.79 18.43
CA LEU A 465 -5.11 -0.01 19.67
C LEU A 465 -5.61 1.43 19.47
N SER A 466 -5.28 2.06 18.33
CA SER A 466 -5.78 3.40 18.00
C SER A 466 -7.30 3.48 17.95
N ARG A 467 -7.96 2.47 17.37
CA ARG A 467 -9.43 2.38 17.34
C ARG A 467 -10.02 2.17 18.74
N GLN A 468 -9.37 1.37 19.59
CA GLN A 468 -9.76 1.20 20.98
C GLN A 468 -9.64 2.51 21.77
N LEU A 469 -8.61 3.31 21.50
CA LEU A 469 -8.49 4.66 22.08
C LEU A 469 -9.64 5.57 21.63
N VAL A 470 -10.00 5.55 20.34
CA VAL A 470 -11.18 6.29 19.81
C VAL A 470 -12.45 5.87 20.55
N GLU A 471 -12.71 4.56 20.69
CA GLU A 471 -13.88 4.04 21.39
C GLU A 471 -13.91 4.48 22.86
N ARG A 472 -12.76 4.41 23.54
CA ARG A 472 -12.60 4.87 24.92
C ARG A 472 -12.89 6.38 25.03
N TRP A 473 -12.20 7.18 24.22
CA TRP A 473 -12.27 8.65 24.28
C TRP A 473 -13.59 9.26 23.79
N THR A 474 -14.38 8.50 23.04
CA THR A 474 -15.73 8.90 22.61
C THR A 474 -16.78 8.62 23.71
N LYS A 475 -16.51 7.67 24.60
CA LYS A 475 -17.42 7.29 25.70
C LYS A 475 -17.20 8.12 26.98
N GLU A 476 -16.02 8.67 27.17
CA GLU A 476 -15.61 9.54 28.26
C GLU A 476 -15.92 11.02 27.93
#